data_089db7cd4fefbc5026b0e4e13fde1987
#
_entry.id   089db7cd4fefbc5026b0e4e13fde1987
#
_cell.length_a   1.000
_cell.length_b   1.000
_cell.length_c   1.000
_cell.angle_alpha   90.00
_cell.angle_beta   90.00
_cell.angle_gamma   90.00
#
_symmetry.space_group_name_H-M   'P 1'
#
loop_
_entity.id
_entity.type
_entity.pdbx_description
1 polymer ?
#
loop_
_entity_poly.entity_id
_entity_poly.type
_entity_poly.pdbx_seq_one_letter_code
_entity_poly.pdbx_strand_id
1 'polypeptide(L)'
;MYKVVDLFAGAGGLSLGFMQTKKFDIKVAFENNPSMQKTYKLNHPGVDVRGDVCKADYKEIEKKYGKIDVVIGGPPCQGFSNANRQRNHAISQNNMLVKQYIRAIIELQPKAFVMENVSMLKSEVHRFYLDNKDKEIVKKYRVPMKETEIVLLEKEFVFDGAIEIVKDRESVKQYLWPEEHYVVLNIIFKACKNPEKLIKALEKHKRKLLEISKYYMEKTDTNYIGNINYRAFETIRKYYDGEVEANSIFENIKDAIMIQRMLGKAKEIFENELVVNAYLNKKDIVACINSYAVYDYLSSILQSEDNGYVINSKVLCAADYGAPQKRMRFVLVGVKKSISDKIALPNGSFDEDQYRTVRDAIEDLEDVEPVYSLDEDKGTHLENIEVISALGMQLRNSEILRNHIITKTTETAMERFKALKQGQNFHALNDSLKSNTYTDVSRTQNTIYLRLNYDEPSGTVVNVRKSMWVHPTKDRAISIREAARLQTFPDSFVFCGTKDKQYQQVGNAVPPIMAKAIAKKIADVLNKKL
;
A
#
# COMPACT_ATOMS: atom_id res chain seq x y z
N MET A 1 -15.50 -27.44 11.04
CA MET A 1 -14.82 -26.34 10.31
C MET A 1 -13.74 -25.75 11.19
N TYR A 2 -12.59 -25.40 10.62
CA TYR A 2 -11.48 -24.74 11.34
C TYR A 2 -11.83 -23.29 11.63
N LYS A 3 -11.66 -22.85 12.86
CA LYS A 3 -11.93 -21.48 13.30
C LYS A 3 -10.78 -20.56 12.87
N VAL A 4 -11.12 -19.44 12.27
CA VAL A 4 -10.14 -18.53 11.64
C VAL A 4 -10.25 -17.12 12.22
N VAL A 5 -9.10 -16.46 12.39
CA VAL A 5 -8.97 -15.02 12.58
C VAL A 5 -8.33 -14.43 11.32
N ASP A 6 -8.97 -13.41 10.72
CA ASP A 6 -8.45 -12.67 9.57
C ASP A 6 -7.92 -11.31 10.02
N LEU A 7 -6.63 -11.06 9.83
CA LEU A 7 -5.95 -9.82 10.20
C LEU A 7 -5.72 -8.97 8.95
N PHE A 8 -6.01 -7.67 9.05
CA PHE A 8 -5.92 -6.75 7.91
C PHE A 8 -6.83 -7.18 6.76
N ALA A 9 -8.06 -7.54 7.12
CA ALA A 9 -8.99 -8.28 6.27
C ALA A 9 -9.41 -7.55 4.98
N GLY A 10 -9.26 -6.22 4.91
CA GLY A 10 -9.67 -5.43 3.76
C GLY A 10 -11.15 -5.59 3.45
N ALA A 11 -11.47 -5.79 2.18
CA ALA A 11 -12.84 -6.11 1.74
C ALA A 11 -13.23 -7.58 2.00
N GLY A 12 -12.28 -8.47 2.36
CA GLY A 12 -12.54 -9.87 2.65
C GLY A 12 -12.26 -10.85 1.50
N GLY A 13 -11.41 -10.48 0.54
CA GLY A 13 -11.09 -11.38 -0.58
C GLY A 13 -10.39 -12.67 -0.15
N LEU A 14 -9.46 -12.59 0.81
CA LEU A 14 -8.79 -13.74 1.38
C LEU A 14 -9.78 -14.63 2.15
N SER A 15 -10.58 -14.03 3.06
CA SER A 15 -11.64 -14.71 3.80
C SER A 15 -12.65 -15.40 2.86
N LEU A 16 -13.08 -14.72 1.80
CA LEU A 16 -14.02 -15.29 0.82
C LEU A 16 -13.48 -16.60 0.21
N GLY A 17 -12.21 -16.61 -0.21
CA GLY A 17 -11.58 -17.82 -0.75
C GLY A 17 -11.52 -18.95 0.26
N PHE A 18 -11.23 -18.67 1.53
CA PHE A 18 -11.24 -19.65 2.62
C PHE A 18 -12.65 -20.21 2.85
N MET A 19 -13.67 -19.35 2.96
CA MET A 19 -15.07 -19.75 3.17
C MET A 19 -15.62 -20.58 2.01
N GLN A 20 -15.24 -20.28 0.76
CA GLN A 20 -15.64 -21.05 -0.42
C GLN A 20 -15.20 -22.52 -0.38
N THR A 21 -14.22 -22.88 0.45
CA THR A 21 -13.83 -24.29 0.65
C THR A 21 -14.79 -25.08 1.54
N LYS A 22 -15.67 -24.39 2.30
CA LYS A 22 -16.56 -24.95 3.33
C LYS A 22 -15.81 -25.73 4.45
N LYS A 23 -14.51 -25.46 4.61
CA LYS A 23 -13.66 -26.07 5.66
C LYS A 23 -13.32 -25.11 6.78
N PHE A 24 -13.43 -23.81 6.53
CA PHE A 24 -13.03 -22.74 7.43
C PHE A 24 -14.24 -21.88 7.83
N ASP A 25 -14.22 -21.43 9.06
CA ASP A 25 -15.24 -20.57 9.68
C ASP A 25 -14.53 -19.33 10.26
N ILE A 26 -14.69 -18.19 9.62
CA ILE A 26 -14.09 -16.93 10.05
C ILE A 26 -14.85 -16.43 11.27
N LYS A 27 -14.20 -16.39 12.43
CA LYS A 27 -14.82 -15.94 13.68
C LYS A 27 -14.65 -14.44 13.91
N VAL A 28 -13.44 -13.94 13.65
CA VAL A 28 -13.08 -12.54 13.88
C VAL A 28 -12.28 -12.02 12.68
N ALA A 29 -12.56 -10.80 12.26
CA ALA A 29 -11.79 -10.08 11.27
C ALA A 29 -11.37 -8.72 11.81
N PHE A 30 -10.12 -8.33 11.58
CA PHE A 30 -9.60 -7.01 11.93
C PHE A 30 -9.40 -6.15 10.69
N GLU A 31 -10.06 -5.02 10.63
CA GLU A 31 -9.92 -4.02 9.57
C GLU A 31 -10.16 -2.63 10.14
N ASN A 32 -9.20 -1.72 9.95
CA ASN A 32 -9.29 -0.38 10.53
C ASN A 32 -10.08 0.62 9.67
N ASN A 33 -10.24 0.36 8.38
CA ASN A 33 -10.94 1.26 7.46
C ASN A 33 -12.47 1.06 7.52
N PRO A 34 -13.24 2.09 7.91
CA PRO A 34 -14.70 1.94 8.08
C PRO A 34 -15.45 1.53 6.81
N SER A 35 -14.97 1.94 5.62
CA SER A 35 -15.61 1.53 4.36
C SER A 35 -15.37 0.06 4.05
N MET A 36 -14.16 -0.44 4.33
CA MET A 36 -13.82 -1.86 4.18
C MET A 36 -14.58 -2.72 5.19
N GLN A 37 -14.71 -2.26 6.45
CA GLN A 37 -15.55 -2.94 7.45
C GLN A 37 -17.01 -3.08 6.99
N LYS A 38 -17.59 -2.04 6.37
CA LYS A 38 -18.96 -2.11 5.83
C LYS A 38 -19.08 -3.18 4.74
N THR A 39 -18.14 -3.19 3.79
CA THR A 39 -18.08 -4.20 2.75
C THR A 39 -17.92 -5.60 3.34
N TYR A 40 -16.99 -5.75 4.29
CA TYR A 40 -16.73 -7.03 4.93
C TYR A 40 -17.97 -7.59 5.65
N LYS A 41 -18.62 -6.77 6.51
CA LYS A 41 -19.82 -7.16 7.26
C LYS A 41 -20.98 -7.57 6.35
N LEU A 42 -21.15 -6.88 5.21
CA LEU A 42 -22.21 -7.19 4.26
C LEU A 42 -22.01 -8.55 3.61
N ASN A 43 -20.77 -8.90 3.25
CA ASN A 43 -20.45 -10.11 2.49
C ASN A 43 -20.06 -11.32 3.36
N HIS A 44 -19.79 -11.11 4.64
CA HIS A 44 -19.41 -12.14 5.60
C HIS A 44 -20.32 -12.06 6.86
N PRO A 45 -21.61 -12.39 6.72
CA PRO A 45 -22.56 -12.29 7.83
C PRO A 45 -22.13 -13.23 8.97
N GLY A 46 -22.28 -12.74 10.20
CA GLY A 46 -21.93 -13.50 11.42
C GLY A 46 -20.47 -13.40 11.85
N VAL A 47 -19.59 -12.76 11.08
CA VAL A 47 -18.19 -12.51 11.49
C VAL A 47 -18.13 -11.29 12.43
N ASP A 48 -17.40 -11.42 13.53
CA ASP A 48 -17.09 -10.31 14.45
C ASP A 48 -16.00 -9.41 13.83
N VAL A 49 -16.41 -8.30 13.22
CA VAL A 49 -15.50 -7.36 12.56
C VAL A 49 -15.07 -6.28 13.54
N ARG A 50 -13.79 -6.28 13.88
CA ARG A 50 -13.14 -5.36 14.81
C ARG A 50 -12.26 -4.34 14.07
N GLY A 51 -11.84 -3.29 14.79
CA GLY A 51 -11.03 -2.20 14.23
C GLY A 51 -9.53 -2.49 14.24
N ASP A 52 -8.81 -1.69 15.04
CA ASP A 52 -7.35 -1.69 15.09
C ASP A 52 -6.78 -2.97 15.71
N VAL A 53 -6.01 -3.72 14.93
CA VAL A 53 -5.33 -4.95 15.34
C VAL A 53 -4.31 -4.70 16.47
N CYS A 54 -3.77 -3.49 16.60
CA CYS A 54 -2.85 -3.15 17.70
C CYS A 54 -3.53 -3.23 19.05
N LYS A 55 -4.85 -3.08 19.10
CA LYS A 55 -5.69 -3.14 20.30
C LYS A 55 -6.34 -4.51 20.50
N ALA A 56 -5.96 -5.52 19.71
CA ALA A 56 -6.54 -6.85 19.81
C ALA A 56 -6.20 -7.52 21.15
N ASP A 57 -7.22 -8.04 21.82
CA ASP A 57 -7.11 -8.96 22.95
C ASP A 57 -7.42 -10.38 22.45
N TYR A 58 -6.37 -11.16 22.20
CA TYR A 58 -6.51 -12.51 21.68
C TYR A 58 -7.01 -13.51 22.74
N LYS A 59 -6.80 -13.24 24.04
CA LYS A 59 -7.35 -14.05 25.13
C LYS A 59 -8.87 -13.92 25.21
N GLU A 60 -9.39 -12.70 25.04
CA GLU A 60 -10.84 -12.46 24.97
C GLU A 60 -11.45 -13.19 23.75
N ILE A 61 -10.76 -13.16 22.59
CA ILE A 61 -11.20 -13.89 21.40
C ILE A 61 -11.28 -15.39 21.65
N GLU A 62 -10.25 -16.00 22.26
CA GLU A 62 -10.28 -17.42 22.59
C GLU A 62 -11.32 -17.76 23.67
N LYS A 63 -11.55 -16.87 24.64
CA LYS A 63 -12.63 -17.05 25.62
C LYS A 63 -14.01 -17.08 24.95
N LYS A 64 -14.23 -16.24 23.96
CA LYS A 64 -15.52 -16.10 23.26
C LYS A 64 -15.77 -17.21 22.23
N TYR A 65 -14.75 -17.53 21.43
CA TYR A 65 -14.90 -18.43 20.28
C TYR A 65 -14.22 -19.79 20.45
N GLY A 66 -13.50 -19.99 21.54
CA GLY A 66 -12.63 -21.15 21.76
C GLY A 66 -11.34 -21.07 20.97
N LYS A 67 -10.53 -22.12 21.01
CA LYS A 67 -9.22 -22.19 20.36
C LYS A 67 -9.32 -21.84 18.89
N ILE A 68 -8.45 -20.95 18.42
CA ILE A 68 -8.34 -20.55 17.02
C ILE A 68 -7.41 -21.53 16.29
N ASP A 69 -7.88 -22.08 15.20
CA ASP A 69 -7.13 -23.06 14.41
C ASP A 69 -6.20 -22.42 13.38
N VAL A 70 -6.63 -21.32 12.76
CA VAL A 70 -5.89 -20.69 11.64
C VAL A 70 -5.90 -19.17 11.78
N VAL A 71 -4.76 -18.55 11.53
CA VAL A 71 -4.63 -17.10 11.35
C VAL A 71 -4.31 -16.81 9.88
N ILE A 72 -5.11 -15.96 9.26
CA ILE A 72 -4.84 -15.47 7.89
C ILE A 72 -4.68 -13.95 7.92
N GLY A 73 -4.07 -13.37 6.89
CA GLY A 73 -4.03 -11.92 6.77
C GLY A 73 -3.00 -11.38 5.78
N GLY A 74 -3.21 -10.12 5.40
CA GLY A 74 -2.31 -9.37 4.51
C GLY A 74 -1.82 -8.08 5.18
N PRO A 75 -0.83 -8.11 6.08
CA PRO A 75 -0.34 -6.90 6.73
C PRO A 75 0.18 -5.91 5.68
N PRO A 76 -0.25 -4.62 5.74
CA PRO A 76 0.13 -3.64 4.74
C PRO A 76 1.65 -3.36 4.77
N CYS A 77 2.25 -3.33 3.60
CA CYS A 77 3.67 -3.07 3.38
C CYS A 77 3.88 -1.77 2.58
N GLN A 78 3.19 -0.69 2.98
CA GLN A 78 3.17 0.56 2.20
C GLN A 78 4.55 1.25 2.10
N GLY A 79 5.44 1.06 3.06
CA GLY A 79 6.81 1.56 3.01
C GLY A 79 7.67 0.91 1.92
N PHE A 80 7.27 -0.25 1.43
CA PHE A 80 8.01 -1.10 0.51
C PHE A 80 7.39 -1.19 -0.90
N SER A 81 6.23 -0.56 -1.14
CA SER A 81 5.63 -0.62 -2.47
C SER A 81 6.26 0.43 -3.39
N ASN A 82 6.53 0.02 -4.65
CA ASN A 82 7.00 0.95 -5.71
C ASN A 82 6.03 2.11 -5.97
N ALA A 83 4.78 2.02 -5.52
CA ALA A 83 3.78 3.07 -5.62
C ALA A 83 4.00 4.21 -4.62
N ASN A 84 4.71 3.97 -3.52
CA ASN A 84 4.95 4.99 -2.50
C ASN A 84 6.28 5.73 -2.76
N ARG A 85 6.29 6.59 -3.79
CA ARG A 85 7.43 7.47 -4.10
C ARG A 85 7.60 8.65 -3.15
N GLN A 86 6.71 8.82 -2.19
CA GLN A 86 6.80 9.85 -1.16
C GLN A 86 7.60 9.33 0.04
N ARG A 87 8.92 9.20 -0.14
CA ARG A 87 9.88 8.91 0.95
C ARG A 87 10.07 10.11 1.87
N ASN A 88 8.98 10.69 2.37
CA ASN A 88 9.08 11.81 3.30
C ASN A 88 9.32 11.35 4.74
N HIS A 89 9.13 10.06 5.04
CA HIS A 89 9.43 9.45 6.33
C HIS A 89 10.50 8.38 6.12
N ALA A 90 11.67 8.56 6.76
CA ALA A 90 12.78 7.61 6.67
C ALA A 90 12.45 6.29 7.37
N ILE A 91 11.50 6.33 8.31
CA ILE A 91 11.11 5.24 9.19
C ILE A 91 9.62 5.01 9.00
N SER A 92 9.27 3.96 8.26
CA SER A 92 7.86 3.67 7.97
C SER A 92 7.16 3.05 9.19
N GLN A 93 6.14 3.71 9.73
CA GLN A 93 5.26 3.14 10.77
C GLN A 93 4.53 1.87 10.30
N ASN A 94 4.38 1.65 8.99
CA ASN A 94 3.71 0.48 8.43
C ASN A 94 4.45 -0.83 8.70
N ASN A 95 5.74 -0.77 9.03
CA ASN A 95 6.51 -1.94 9.43
C ASN A 95 6.00 -2.55 10.75
N MET A 96 5.39 -1.74 11.62
CA MET A 96 4.79 -2.22 12.88
C MET A 96 3.65 -3.22 12.67
N LEU A 97 2.94 -3.15 11.55
CA LEU A 97 1.77 -4.00 11.32
C LEU A 97 2.15 -5.45 11.01
N VAL A 98 3.31 -5.69 10.39
CA VAL A 98 3.85 -7.06 10.24
C VAL A 98 4.18 -7.66 11.60
N LYS A 99 4.69 -6.86 12.56
CA LYS A 99 4.94 -7.31 13.93
C LYS A 99 3.63 -7.67 14.66
N GLN A 100 2.52 -6.96 14.39
CA GLN A 100 1.21 -7.32 14.95
C GLN A 100 0.69 -8.66 14.40
N TYR A 101 0.99 -8.99 13.14
CA TYR A 101 0.68 -10.31 12.60
C TYR A 101 1.42 -11.42 13.36
N ILE A 102 2.71 -11.24 13.64
CA ILE A 102 3.52 -12.17 14.44
C ILE A 102 2.99 -12.26 15.87
N ARG A 103 2.61 -11.14 16.49
CA ARG A 103 2.01 -11.14 17.84
C ARG A 103 0.77 -12.03 17.89
N ALA A 104 -0.10 -11.94 16.90
CA ALA A 104 -1.28 -12.80 16.82
C ALA A 104 -0.93 -14.29 16.78
N ILE A 105 0.09 -14.67 16.00
CA ILE A 105 0.53 -16.07 15.93
C ILE A 105 1.14 -16.53 17.24
N ILE A 106 1.95 -15.69 17.90
CA ILE A 106 2.57 -16.02 19.20
C ILE A 106 1.50 -16.18 20.29
N GLU A 107 0.51 -15.30 20.35
CA GLU A 107 -0.51 -15.33 21.40
C GLU A 107 -1.57 -16.42 21.17
N LEU A 108 -2.04 -16.59 19.93
CA LEU A 108 -3.07 -17.58 19.57
C LEU A 108 -2.52 -19.00 19.37
N GLN A 109 -1.23 -19.15 19.04
CA GLN A 109 -0.62 -20.44 18.73
C GLN A 109 -1.48 -21.32 17.79
N PRO A 110 -1.92 -20.79 16.62
CA PRO A 110 -2.81 -21.52 15.72
C PRO A 110 -2.14 -22.77 15.13
N LYS A 111 -2.94 -23.72 14.66
CA LYS A 111 -2.44 -24.92 13.97
C LYS A 111 -1.70 -24.57 12.66
N ALA A 112 -2.20 -23.55 11.95
CA ALA A 112 -1.61 -23.05 10.71
C ALA A 112 -1.84 -21.55 10.55
N PHE A 113 -1.07 -20.91 9.67
CA PHE A 113 -1.28 -19.52 9.29
C PHE A 113 -0.96 -19.28 7.81
N VAL A 114 -1.54 -18.21 7.28
CA VAL A 114 -1.28 -17.73 5.91
C VAL A 114 -1.10 -16.22 5.95
N MET A 115 0.08 -15.73 5.54
CA MET A 115 0.36 -14.32 5.34
C MET A 115 0.53 -14.03 3.84
N GLU A 116 -0.23 -13.08 3.34
CA GLU A 116 -0.07 -12.53 1.99
C GLU A 116 0.62 -11.17 2.05
N ASN A 117 1.41 -10.86 1.03
CA ASN A 117 2.05 -9.55 0.90
C ASN A 117 2.47 -9.27 -0.57
N VAL A 118 3.04 -8.09 -0.78
CA VAL A 118 3.67 -7.75 -2.07
C VAL A 118 4.86 -8.66 -2.36
N SER A 119 5.13 -8.92 -3.64
CA SER A 119 6.16 -9.86 -4.10
C SER A 119 7.57 -9.58 -3.54
N MET A 120 7.86 -8.35 -3.20
CA MET A 120 9.18 -7.92 -2.73
C MET A 120 9.44 -8.16 -1.22
N LEU A 121 8.49 -8.68 -0.43
CA LEU A 121 8.69 -8.84 1.03
C LEU A 121 9.91 -9.69 1.40
N LYS A 122 10.28 -10.65 0.58
CA LYS A 122 11.47 -11.50 0.78
C LYS A 122 12.79 -10.80 0.43
N SER A 123 12.73 -9.61 -0.17
CA SER A 123 13.93 -8.86 -0.55
C SER A 123 14.65 -8.33 0.68
N GLU A 124 15.98 -8.45 0.72
CA GLU A 124 16.82 -7.87 1.77
C GLU A 124 16.74 -6.34 1.87
N VAL A 125 16.17 -5.69 0.86
CA VAL A 125 15.93 -4.24 0.87
C VAL A 125 14.87 -3.86 1.90
N HIS A 126 13.96 -4.78 2.26
CA HIS A 126 12.91 -4.56 3.23
C HIS A 126 13.37 -4.94 4.63
N ARG A 127 13.77 -3.91 5.38
CA ARG A 127 14.37 -4.07 6.70
C ARG A 127 13.60 -3.27 7.75
N PHE A 128 13.55 -3.80 8.96
CA PHE A 128 13.18 -3.06 10.16
C PHE A 128 14.43 -2.45 10.78
N TYR A 129 14.34 -1.25 11.29
CA TYR A 129 15.35 -0.67 12.16
C TYR A 129 15.11 -1.15 13.59
N LEU A 130 16.19 -1.51 14.29
CA LEU A 130 16.11 -1.96 15.68
C LEU A 130 15.63 -0.82 16.57
N ASP A 131 14.51 -1.02 17.23
CA ASP A 131 13.97 -0.16 18.27
C ASP A 131 14.14 -0.79 19.66
N ASN A 132 13.89 0.00 20.72
CA ASN A 132 14.02 -0.48 22.09
C ASN A 132 13.04 -1.62 22.43
N LYS A 133 11.87 -1.66 21.79
CA LYS A 133 10.83 -2.68 22.04
C LYS A 133 11.21 -4.03 21.47
N ASP A 134 11.96 -4.01 20.36
CA ASP A 134 12.35 -5.24 19.66
C ASP A 134 13.65 -5.88 20.18
N LYS A 135 14.46 -5.16 20.94
CA LYS A 135 15.76 -5.65 21.44
C LYS A 135 15.70 -7.07 22.01
N GLU A 136 14.77 -7.28 22.93
CA GLU A 136 14.66 -8.57 23.60
C GLU A 136 14.18 -9.68 22.65
N ILE A 137 13.24 -9.38 21.77
CA ILE A 137 12.71 -10.32 20.78
C ILE A 137 13.80 -10.71 19.77
N VAL A 138 14.48 -9.71 19.20
CA VAL A 138 15.56 -9.90 18.22
C VAL A 138 16.70 -10.74 18.83
N LYS A 139 17.08 -10.45 20.08
CA LYS A 139 18.11 -11.20 20.82
C LYS A 139 17.64 -12.62 21.13
N LYS A 140 16.42 -12.79 21.69
CA LYS A 140 15.84 -14.08 22.07
C LYS A 140 15.81 -15.05 20.87
N TYR A 141 15.35 -14.59 19.72
CA TYR A 141 15.18 -15.42 18.54
C TYR A 141 16.38 -15.38 17.58
N ARG A 142 17.50 -14.75 17.98
CA ARG A 142 18.76 -14.65 17.21
C ARG A 142 18.51 -14.17 15.77
N VAL A 143 17.67 -13.14 15.63
CA VAL A 143 17.38 -12.56 14.31
C VAL A 143 18.66 -11.97 13.70
N PRO A 144 19.04 -12.34 12.46
CA PRO A 144 20.23 -11.78 11.81
C PRO A 144 20.13 -10.26 11.64
N MET A 145 21.15 -9.54 12.09
CA MET A 145 21.21 -8.07 12.02
C MET A 145 22.33 -7.60 11.10
N LYS A 146 22.15 -6.44 10.52
CA LYS A 146 23.14 -5.72 9.73
C LYS A 146 23.14 -4.26 10.14
N GLU A 147 24.31 -3.65 10.28
CA GLU A 147 24.41 -2.20 10.46
C GLU A 147 24.01 -1.49 9.16
N THR A 148 23.20 -0.47 9.29
CA THR A 148 22.65 0.33 8.19
C THR A 148 22.82 1.80 8.53
N GLU A 149 23.23 2.60 7.56
CA GLU A 149 23.38 4.05 7.71
C GLU A 149 22.12 4.78 7.21
N ILE A 150 21.58 5.65 8.05
CA ILE A 150 20.57 6.62 7.66
C ILE A 150 21.27 7.95 7.42
N VAL A 151 21.31 8.40 6.17
CA VAL A 151 21.84 9.72 5.82
C VAL A 151 20.89 10.77 6.38
N LEU A 152 21.36 11.53 7.35
CA LEU A 152 20.63 12.64 7.96
C LEU A 152 20.81 13.93 7.16
N LEU A 153 22.06 14.27 6.83
CA LEU A 153 22.41 15.48 6.08
C LEU A 153 23.50 15.15 5.05
N GLU A 154 23.29 15.56 3.82
CA GLU A 154 24.24 15.38 2.73
C GLU A 154 25.44 16.34 2.88
N LYS A 155 26.60 15.94 2.37
CA LYS A 155 27.89 16.61 2.50
C LYS A 155 27.84 18.12 2.24
N GLU A 156 27.11 18.53 1.22
CA GLU A 156 27.03 19.93 0.77
C GLU A 156 26.44 20.86 1.83
N PHE A 157 25.67 20.32 2.77
CA PHE A 157 24.93 21.06 3.80
C PHE A 157 25.50 20.86 5.21
N VAL A 158 26.59 20.10 5.36
CA VAL A 158 27.19 19.82 6.67
C VAL A 158 27.74 21.11 7.28
N PHE A 159 27.44 21.31 8.55
CA PHE A 159 27.88 22.46 9.34
C PHE A 159 28.36 22.00 10.73
N ASP A 160 29.19 22.85 11.37
CA ASP A 160 29.71 22.59 12.72
C ASP A 160 28.58 22.55 13.74
N GLY A 161 28.58 21.52 14.61
CA GLY A 161 27.53 21.31 15.62
C GLY A 161 26.31 20.52 15.13
N ALA A 162 26.24 20.12 13.85
CA ALA A 162 25.09 19.39 13.33
C ALA A 162 24.88 18.02 14.02
N ILE A 163 25.98 17.33 14.38
CA ILE A 163 25.92 16.03 15.09
C ILE A 163 25.36 16.22 16.51
N GLU A 164 25.80 17.25 17.20
CA GLU A 164 25.33 17.55 18.55
C GLU A 164 23.85 17.85 18.58
N ILE A 165 23.35 18.56 17.56
CA ILE A 165 21.93 18.88 17.41
C ILE A 165 21.11 17.59 17.16
N VAL A 166 21.54 16.71 16.25
CA VAL A 166 20.75 15.49 15.93
C VAL A 166 20.78 14.43 17.04
N LYS A 167 21.77 14.49 17.95
CA LYS A 167 21.86 13.65 19.14
C LYS A 167 20.95 14.09 20.27
N ASP A 168 20.60 15.37 20.32
CA ASP A 168 19.83 15.95 21.40
C ASP A 168 18.37 16.19 20.99
N ARG A 169 17.45 15.51 21.69
CA ARG A 169 16.02 15.59 21.41
C ARG A 169 15.45 17.00 21.57
N GLU A 170 15.92 17.73 22.56
CA GLU A 170 15.41 19.08 22.82
C GLU A 170 15.94 20.08 21.77
N SER A 171 17.17 19.94 21.32
CA SER A 171 17.73 20.74 20.21
C SER A 171 16.96 20.47 18.91
N VAL A 172 16.67 19.20 18.60
CA VAL A 172 15.85 18.86 17.42
C VAL A 172 14.48 19.51 17.50
N LYS A 173 13.82 19.45 18.65
CA LYS A 173 12.51 20.05 18.87
C LYS A 173 12.54 21.59 18.78
N GLN A 174 13.58 22.20 19.30
CA GLN A 174 13.78 23.65 19.27
C GLN A 174 13.89 24.21 17.85
N TYR A 175 14.67 23.52 16.99
CA TYR A 175 14.96 24.00 15.63
C TYR A 175 14.01 23.48 14.55
N LEU A 176 13.21 22.46 14.84
CA LEU A 176 12.25 21.92 13.89
C LEU A 176 11.11 22.92 13.67
N TRP A 177 10.80 23.16 12.41
CA TRP A 177 9.67 24.00 12.07
C TRP A 177 8.33 23.32 12.36
N PRO A 178 7.27 24.11 12.66
CA PRO A 178 5.90 23.60 12.58
C PRO A 178 5.64 22.98 11.21
N GLU A 179 4.89 21.87 11.18
CA GLU A 179 4.64 21.14 9.95
C GLU A 179 4.03 22.01 8.85
N GLU A 180 3.12 22.90 9.21
CA GLU A 180 2.48 23.84 8.28
C GLU A 180 3.47 24.80 7.62
N HIS A 181 4.55 25.22 8.30
CA HIS A 181 5.61 26.05 7.73
C HIS A 181 6.47 25.25 6.77
N TYR A 182 6.88 24.04 7.17
CA TYR A 182 7.66 23.16 6.33
C TYR A 182 6.93 22.78 5.03
N VAL A 183 5.64 22.45 5.12
CA VAL A 183 4.83 22.05 3.95
C VAL A 183 4.80 23.17 2.90
N VAL A 184 4.56 24.41 3.32
CA VAL A 184 4.51 25.56 2.40
C VAL A 184 5.87 25.81 1.75
N LEU A 185 6.94 25.84 2.54
CA LEU A 185 8.28 26.08 1.99
C LEU A 185 8.77 24.94 1.09
N ASN A 186 8.43 23.70 1.41
CA ASN A 186 8.75 22.53 0.58
C ASN A 186 7.97 22.52 -0.76
N ILE A 187 6.76 23.11 -0.80
CA ILE A 187 6.04 23.35 -2.07
C ILE A 187 6.83 24.33 -2.94
N ILE A 188 7.27 25.45 -2.36
CA ILE A 188 8.09 26.44 -3.10
C ILE A 188 9.40 25.80 -3.58
N PHE A 189 10.13 25.12 -2.70
CA PHE A 189 11.36 24.41 -3.05
C PHE A 189 11.19 23.42 -4.22
N LYS A 190 10.12 22.65 -4.22
CA LYS A 190 9.80 21.74 -5.34
C LYS A 190 9.43 22.49 -6.62
N ALA A 191 8.77 23.62 -6.49
CA ALA A 191 8.35 24.46 -7.63
C ALA A 191 9.54 25.18 -8.30
N CYS A 192 10.65 25.43 -7.58
CA CYS A 192 11.85 26.09 -8.12
C CYS A 192 12.46 25.40 -9.35
N LYS A 193 12.11 24.12 -9.61
CA LYS A 193 12.53 23.39 -10.82
C LYS A 193 11.87 23.88 -12.11
N ASN A 194 10.84 24.70 -12.02
CA ASN A 194 10.10 25.23 -13.16
C ASN A 194 9.62 26.65 -12.85
N PRO A 195 10.10 27.68 -13.57
CA PRO A 195 9.80 29.08 -13.29
C PRO A 195 8.29 29.41 -13.25
N GLU A 196 7.50 28.89 -14.17
CA GLU A 196 6.06 29.16 -14.20
C GLU A 196 5.34 28.56 -12.97
N LYS A 197 5.77 27.35 -12.55
CA LYS A 197 5.21 26.71 -11.36
C LYS A 197 5.62 27.43 -10.09
N LEU A 198 6.84 27.95 -10.07
CA LEU A 198 7.35 28.73 -8.93
C LEU A 198 6.50 29.99 -8.75
N ILE A 199 6.31 30.79 -9.81
CA ILE A 199 5.49 32.01 -9.76
C ILE A 199 4.08 31.70 -9.29
N LYS A 200 3.42 30.68 -9.88
CA LYS A 200 2.07 30.24 -9.47
C LYS A 200 2.03 29.80 -7.99
N ALA A 201 3.05 29.11 -7.51
CA ALA A 201 3.12 28.67 -6.11
C ALA A 201 3.33 29.85 -5.16
N LEU A 202 4.21 30.79 -5.50
CA LEU A 202 4.45 32.01 -4.74
C LEU A 202 3.18 32.85 -4.62
N GLU A 203 2.49 33.09 -5.74
CA GLU A 203 1.20 33.79 -5.77
C GLU A 203 0.14 33.11 -4.87
N LYS A 204 -0.03 31.81 -5.05
CA LYS A 204 -1.01 31.01 -4.30
C LYS A 204 -0.77 31.03 -2.81
N HIS A 205 0.46 31.04 -2.36
CA HIS A 205 0.84 30.94 -0.95
C HIS A 205 1.32 32.27 -0.34
N LYS A 206 1.21 33.41 -1.06
CA LYS A 206 1.72 34.73 -0.69
C LYS A 206 1.43 35.09 0.77
N ARG A 207 0.15 35.07 1.16
CA ARG A 207 -0.27 35.46 2.53
C ARG A 207 0.47 34.66 3.60
N LYS A 208 0.48 33.33 3.44
CA LYS A 208 1.11 32.41 4.42
C LYS A 208 2.63 32.59 4.44
N LEU A 209 3.26 32.77 3.27
CA LEU A 209 4.71 33.01 3.18
C LEU A 209 5.12 34.31 3.86
N LEU A 210 4.38 35.39 3.68
CA LEU A 210 4.64 36.66 4.35
C LEU A 210 4.48 36.55 5.88
N GLU A 211 3.45 35.84 6.35
CA GLU A 211 3.25 35.56 7.78
C GLU A 211 4.43 34.78 8.37
N ILE A 212 4.84 33.69 7.70
CA ILE A 212 5.98 32.87 8.14
C ILE A 212 7.29 33.67 8.09
N SER A 213 7.52 34.46 7.03
CA SER A 213 8.72 35.29 6.91
C SER A 213 8.82 36.27 8.07
N LYS A 214 7.74 36.96 8.41
CA LYS A 214 7.71 37.85 9.58
C LYS A 214 8.12 37.13 10.86
N TYR A 215 7.53 35.94 11.12
CA TYR A 215 7.81 35.14 12.30
C TYR A 215 9.30 34.78 12.44
N TYR A 216 9.99 34.35 11.37
CA TYR A 216 11.40 33.96 11.44
C TYR A 216 12.36 35.16 11.39
N MET A 217 11.96 36.27 10.81
CA MET A 217 12.77 37.51 10.82
C MET A 217 12.74 38.23 12.16
N GLU A 218 11.67 38.06 12.94
CA GLU A 218 11.56 38.62 14.30
C GLU A 218 12.27 37.77 15.36
N LYS A 219 12.68 36.52 15.04
CA LYS A 219 13.47 35.67 15.92
C LYS A 219 14.91 36.18 15.98
N THR A 220 15.44 36.34 17.20
CA THR A 220 16.80 36.82 17.48
C THR A 220 17.84 35.71 17.57
N ASP A 221 17.57 34.53 17.00
CA ASP A 221 18.51 33.40 17.02
C ASP A 221 19.75 33.72 16.16
N THR A 222 20.89 33.95 16.79
CA THR A 222 22.18 34.28 16.11
C THR A 222 23.03 33.06 15.79
N ASN A 223 22.52 31.83 16.06
CA ASN A 223 23.23 30.61 15.71
C ASN A 223 23.12 30.27 14.20
N TYR A 224 23.87 29.27 13.77
CA TYR A 224 23.92 28.88 12.34
C TYR A 224 22.54 28.63 11.73
N ILE A 225 21.69 27.84 12.41
CA ILE A 225 20.34 27.51 11.92
C ILE A 225 19.45 28.75 11.88
N GLY A 226 19.53 29.61 12.90
CA GLY A 226 18.80 30.88 12.94
C GLY A 226 19.18 31.78 11.77
N ASN A 227 20.45 31.89 11.45
CA ASN A 227 20.96 32.69 10.34
C ASN A 227 20.51 32.11 8.97
N ILE A 228 20.51 30.80 8.81
CA ILE A 228 19.99 30.14 7.60
C ILE A 228 18.48 30.38 7.45
N ASN A 229 17.71 30.25 8.51
CA ASN A 229 16.29 30.55 8.52
C ASN A 229 16.03 32.02 8.16
N TYR A 230 16.71 32.93 8.82
CA TYR A 230 16.58 34.36 8.55
C TYR A 230 16.81 34.67 7.06
N ARG A 231 17.92 34.20 6.49
CA ARG A 231 18.27 34.43 5.09
C ARG A 231 17.20 33.86 4.12
N ALA A 232 16.70 32.65 4.41
CA ALA A 232 15.67 32.01 3.60
C ALA A 232 14.38 32.85 3.58
N PHE A 233 13.93 33.31 4.72
CA PHE A 233 12.67 34.04 4.82
C PHE A 233 12.80 35.52 4.46
N GLU A 234 13.96 36.13 4.69
CA GLU A 234 14.29 37.46 4.17
C GLU A 234 14.25 37.51 2.65
N THR A 235 14.81 36.48 1.97
CA THR A 235 14.77 36.41 0.50
C THR A 235 13.35 36.31 -0.01
N ILE A 236 12.48 35.54 0.63
CA ILE A 236 11.06 35.46 0.29
C ILE A 236 10.38 36.81 0.48
N ARG A 237 10.71 37.54 1.55
CA ARG A 237 10.18 38.88 1.81
C ARG A 237 10.62 39.85 0.72
N LYS A 238 11.93 39.92 0.43
CA LYS A 238 12.50 40.76 -0.63
C LYS A 238 11.90 40.50 -2.01
N TYR A 239 11.54 39.26 -2.29
CA TYR A 239 10.81 38.93 -3.54
C TYR A 239 9.46 39.65 -3.60
N TYR A 240 8.67 39.60 -2.52
CA TYR A 240 7.36 40.29 -2.52
C TYR A 240 7.47 41.81 -2.44
N ASP A 241 8.59 42.33 -1.94
CA ASP A 241 8.87 43.75 -1.94
C ASP A 241 9.47 44.24 -3.29
N GLY A 242 9.72 43.31 -4.23
CA GLY A 242 10.23 43.61 -5.58
C GLY A 242 11.74 43.84 -5.66
N GLU A 243 12.48 43.46 -4.62
CA GLU A 243 13.93 43.70 -4.54
C GLU A 243 14.76 42.59 -5.18
N VAL A 244 14.19 41.36 -5.29
CA VAL A 244 14.87 40.20 -5.87
C VAL A 244 13.92 39.43 -6.80
N GLU A 245 14.48 38.70 -7.76
CA GLU A 245 13.73 37.85 -8.67
C GLU A 245 13.45 36.47 -8.05
N ALA A 246 12.42 35.77 -8.57
CA ALA A 246 12.00 34.45 -8.10
C ALA A 246 13.10 33.38 -8.20
N ASN A 247 14.00 33.48 -9.18
CA ASN A 247 15.11 32.55 -9.38
C ASN A 247 16.12 32.53 -8.21
N SER A 248 16.27 33.65 -7.48
CA SER A 248 17.15 33.74 -6.31
C SER A 248 16.63 32.96 -5.10
N ILE A 249 15.35 32.62 -5.06
CA ILE A 249 14.72 31.95 -3.91
C ILE A 249 15.36 30.57 -3.65
N PHE A 250 15.61 29.78 -4.71
CA PHE A 250 16.13 28.42 -4.56
C PHE A 250 17.42 28.38 -3.76
N GLU A 251 18.41 29.21 -4.11
CA GLU A 251 19.73 29.20 -3.47
C GLU A 251 19.68 29.56 -1.98
N ASN A 252 18.70 30.35 -1.58
CA ASN A 252 18.57 30.83 -0.21
C ASN A 252 17.67 29.95 0.67
N ILE A 253 16.77 29.16 0.08
CA ILE A 253 15.90 28.25 0.86
C ILE A 253 16.39 26.82 0.92
N LYS A 254 17.30 26.39 0.02
CA LYS A 254 17.74 24.99 -0.07
C LYS A 254 18.36 24.49 1.22
N ASP A 255 19.26 25.28 1.83
CA ASP A 255 19.95 24.92 3.08
C ASP A 255 18.95 24.75 4.22
N ALA A 256 18.02 25.70 4.37
CA ALA A 256 16.97 25.63 5.39
C ALA A 256 16.11 24.36 5.22
N ILE A 257 15.71 24.02 4.00
CA ILE A 257 14.94 22.80 3.71
C ILE A 257 15.74 21.54 4.03
N MET A 258 17.05 21.50 3.72
CA MET A 258 17.87 20.32 4.00
C MET A 258 18.10 20.13 5.50
N ILE A 259 18.31 21.23 6.25
CA ILE A 259 18.37 21.20 7.72
C ILE A 259 17.03 20.70 8.30
N GLN A 260 15.90 21.19 7.82
CA GLN A 260 14.60 20.72 8.32
C GLN A 260 14.35 19.24 8.01
N ARG A 261 14.84 18.73 6.87
CA ARG A 261 14.81 17.29 6.56
C ARG A 261 15.71 16.48 7.50
N MET A 262 16.88 16.98 7.83
CA MET A 262 17.76 16.38 8.83
C MET A 262 17.07 16.29 10.20
N LEU A 263 16.52 17.40 10.67
CA LEU A 263 15.79 17.46 11.94
C LEU A 263 14.55 16.55 11.95
N GLY A 264 13.83 16.47 10.82
CA GLY A 264 12.70 15.57 10.65
C GLY A 264 13.10 14.10 10.79
N LYS A 265 14.21 13.68 10.16
CA LYS A 265 14.75 12.31 10.29
C LYS A 265 15.22 12.03 11.73
N ALA A 266 15.90 12.99 12.37
CA ALA A 266 16.32 12.86 13.77
C ALA A 266 15.10 12.74 14.71
N LYS A 267 14.05 13.53 14.49
CA LYS A 267 12.76 13.39 15.19
C LYS A 267 12.18 11.99 15.05
N GLU A 268 12.14 11.44 13.82
CA GLU A 268 11.64 10.10 13.57
C GLU A 268 12.45 9.02 14.32
N ILE A 269 13.77 9.16 14.40
CA ILE A 269 14.65 8.28 15.19
C ILE A 269 14.22 8.29 16.67
N PHE A 270 13.98 9.47 17.24
CA PHE A 270 13.55 9.59 18.63
C PHE A 270 12.12 9.09 18.88
N GLU A 271 11.19 9.42 17.99
CA GLU A 271 9.78 9.01 18.12
C GLU A 271 9.58 7.51 18.00
N ASN A 272 10.40 6.85 17.17
CA ASN A 272 10.37 5.40 17.02
C ASN A 272 11.32 4.67 17.99
N GLU A 273 11.96 5.39 18.91
CA GLU A 273 12.88 4.84 19.92
C GLU A 273 13.98 3.96 19.31
N LEU A 274 14.51 4.37 18.14
CA LEU A 274 15.52 3.58 17.44
C LEU A 274 16.83 3.50 18.22
N VAL A 275 17.48 2.35 18.15
CA VAL A 275 18.76 2.09 18.79
C VAL A 275 19.89 2.54 17.88
N VAL A 276 20.35 3.77 18.07
CA VAL A 276 21.48 4.32 17.31
C VAL A 276 22.80 3.85 17.94
N ASN A 277 23.64 3.17 17.15
CA ASN A 277 24.98 2.75 17.56
C ASN A 277 25.96 3.95 17.59
N ALA A 278 25.92 4.80 16.57
CA ALA A 278 26.76 5.97 16.44
C ALA A 278 26.15 7.01 15.49
N TYR A 279 26.49 8.29 15.72
CA TYR A 279 26.34 9.34 14.73
C TYR A 279 27.74 9.70 14.21
N LEU A 280 27.92 9.69 12.90
CA LEU A 280 29.22 9.88 12.26
C LEU A 280 29.13 11.01 11.23
N ASN A 281 30.22 11.80 11.18
CA ASN A 281 30.49 12.72 10.09
C ASN A 281 31.54 12.06 9.17
N LYS A 282 31.07 11.39 8.11
CA LYS A 282 31.93 10.84 7.07
C LYS A 282 32.03 11.85 5.92
N LYS A 283 31.40 11.56 4.77
CA LYS A 283 31.06 12.59 3.77
C LYS A 283 29.78 13.30 4.19
N ASP A 284 28.79 12.50 4.58
CA ASP A 284 27.47 12.92 5.03
C ASP A 284 27.39 12.75 6.55
N ILE A 285 26.45 13.43 7.19
CA ILE A 285 26.08 13.10 8.57
C ILE A 285 25.14 11.90 8.52
N VAL A 286 25.54 10.81 9.17
CA VAL A 286 24.78 9.55 9.20
C VAL A 286 24.51 9.10 10.62
N ALA A 287 23.36 8.43 10.81
CA ALA A 287 23.06 7.63 11.98
C ALA A 287 23.26 6.15 11.64
N CYS A 288 24.16 5.47 12.37
CA CYS A 288 24.41 4.04 12.24
C CYS A 288 23.44 3.29 13.15
N ILE A 289 22.60 2.45 12.57
CA ILE A 289 21.53 1.74 13.28
C ILE A 289 21.53 0.28 12.82
N ASN A 290 21.36 -0.65 13.77
CA ASN A 290 21.16 -2.04 13.39
C ASN A 290 19.79 -2.23 12.74
N SER A 291 19.75 -2.99 11.68
CA SER A 291 18.54 -3.36 10.96
C SER A 291 18.48 -4.86 10.70
N TYR A 292 17.29 -5.40 10.53
CA TYR A 292 17.08 -6.82 10.22
C TYR A 292 16.02 -6.96 9.14
N ALA A 293 16.21 -7.96 8.26
CA ALA A 293 15.28 -8.20 7.16
C ALA A 293 13.92 -8.66 7.71
N VAL A 294 12.84 -8.21 7.09
CA VAL A 294 11.48 -8.58 7.51
C VAL A 294 11.29 -10.10 7.46
N TYR A 295 11.79 -10.75 6.42
CA TYR A 295 11.68 -12.20 6.27
C TYR A 295 12.49 -12.96 7.35
N ASP A 296 13.68 -12.48 7.71
CA ASP A 296 14.49 -13.07 8.77
C ASP A 296 13.80 -12.96 10.12
N TYR A 297 13.19 -11.82 10.41
CA TYR A 297 12.38 -11.63 11.62
C TYR A 297 11.22 -12.63 11.68
N LEU A 298 10.46 -12.76 10.60
CA LEU A 298 9.37 -13.72 10.51
C LEU A 298 9.86 -15.17 10.70
N SER A 299 10.89 -15.57 9.96
CA SER A 299 11.38 -16.95 9.96
C SER A 299 12.03 -17.33 11.29
N SER A 300 12.88 -16.47 11.87
CA SER A 300 13.56 -16.76 13.13
C SER A 300 12.57 -16.95 14.28
N ILE A 301 11.50 -16.13 14.33
CA ILE A 301 10.49 -16.25 15.39
C ILE A 301 9.61 -17.49 15.17
N LEU A 302 9.07 -17.65 13.96
CA LEU A 302 8.09 -18.70 13.69
C LEU A 302 8.67 -20.11 13.74
N GLN A 303 9.92 -20.28 13.29
CA GLN A 303 10.61 -21.58 13.30
C GLN A 303 11.32 -21.91 14.62
N SER A 304 11.33 -20.97 15.58
CA SER A 304 11.91 -21.19 16.90
C SER A 304 11.28 -22.40 17.59
N GLU A 305 12.00 -22.98 18.56
CA GLU A 305 11.48 -24.09 19.38
C GLU A 305 10.21 -23.68 20.15
N ASP A 306 10.16 -22.45 20.67
CA ASP A 306 9.00 -21.92 21.38
C ASP A 306 7.72 -21.91 20.54
N ASN A 307 7.84 -21.55 19.26
CA ASN A 307 6.69 -21.41 18.36
C ASN A 307 6.45 -22.66 17.51
N GLY A 308 7.48 -23.40 17.15
CA GLY A 308 7.41 -24.73 16.57
C GLY A 308 6.67 -24.82 15.24
N TYR A 309 6.83 -23.83 14.33
CA TYR A 309 6.26 -23.90 12.99
C TYR A 309 7.27 -24.40 11.95
N VAL A 310 6.77 -25.15 10.99
CA VAL A 310 7.40 -25.35 9.69
C VAL A 310 6.78 -24.33 8.76
N ILE A 311 7.61 -23.56 8.06
CA ILE A 311 7.16 -22.51 7.13
C ILE A 311 7.60 -22.79 5.71
N ASN A 312 6.86 -22.26 4.76
CA ASN A 312 7.24 -22.20 3.35
C ASN A 312 6.71 -20.91 2.71
N SER A 313 7.45 -20.38 1.74
CA SER A 313 7.05 -19.14 1.07
C SER A 313 7.38 -19.17 -0.42
N LYS A 314 6.50 -18.58 -1.22
CA LYS A 314 6.67 -18.44 -2.67
C LYS A 314 5.98 -17.17 -3.16
N VAL A 315 6.46 -16.61 -4.24
CA VAL A 315 5.69 -15.64 -5.03
C VAL A 315 4.78 -16.40 -5.97
N LEU A 316 3.48 -16.20 -5.83
CA LEU A 316 2.45 -16.85 -6.63
C LEU A 316 1.88 -15.85 -7.64
N CYS A 317 1.58 -16.31 -8.86
CA CYS A 317 0.83 -15.56 -9.85
C CYS A 317 -0.65 -15.93 -9.78
N ALA A 318 -1.55 -14.96 -9.67
CA ALA A 318 -2.98 -15.25 -9.59
C ALA A 318 -3.53 -15.94 -10.85
N ALA A 319 -2.93 -15.69 -12.02
CA ALA A 319 -3.30 -16.33 -13.28
C ALA A 319 -3.12 -17.85 -13.24
N ASP A 320 -2.06 -18.36 -12.55
CA ASP A 320 -1.82 -19.79 -12.39
C ASP A 320 -2.99 -20.52 -11.70
N TYR A 321 -3.84 -19.78 -10.99
CA TYR A 321 -5.02 -20.30 -10.26
C TYR A 321 -6.34 -19.99 -10.97
N GLY A 322 -6.27 -19.42 -12.18
CA GLY A 322 -7.41 -19.11 -13.01
C GLY A 322 -8.01 -17.72 -12.79
N ALA A 323 -7.28 -16.78 -12.21
CA ALA A 323 -7.66 -15.37 -12.27
C ALA A 323 -7.30 -14.78 -13.65
N PRO A 324 -8.15 -13.93 -14.25
CA PRO A 324 -7.87 -13.30 -15.54
C PRO A 324 -6.91 -12.09 -15.40
N GLN A 325 -5.89 -12.24 -14.55
CA GLN A 325 -4.87 -11.21 -14.30
C GLN A 325 -3.54 -11.79 -13.86
N LYS A 326 -2.45 -11.23 -14.39
CA LYS A 326 -1.07 -11.49 -13.93
C LYS A 326 -0.77 -10.65 -12.68
N ARG A 327 -1.13 -11.18 -11.50
CA ARG A 327 -0.93 -10.54 -10.19
C ARG A 327 0.01 -11.35 -9.33
N MET A 328 1.20 -10.83 -9.10
CA MET A 328 2.23 -11.49 -8.28
C MET A 328 2.03 -11.17 -6.80
N ARG A 329 1.99 -12.21 -5.94
CA ARG A 329 1.88 -12.04 -4.49
C ARG A 329 2.83 -12.98 -3.76
N PHE A 330 3.54 -12.42 -2.79
CA PHE A 330 4.29 -13.22 -1.82
C PHE A 330 3.30 -13.87 -0.86
N VAL A 331 3.41 -15.18 -0.69
CA VAL A 331 2.60 -15.95 0.27
C VAL A 331 3.54 -16.73 1.17
N LEU A 332 3.39 -16.53 2.47
CA LEU A 332 4.05 -17.30 3.52
C LEU A 332 2.99 -18.15 4.22
N VAL A 333 3.22 -19.44 4.29
CA VAL A 333 2.38 -20.39 5.02
C VAL A 333 3.17 -21.08 6.11
N GLY A 334 2.51 -21.41 7.20
CA GLY A 334 3.11 -22.19 8.27
C GLY A 334 2.14 -23.17 8.90
N VAL A 335 2.69 -24.27 9.39
CA VAL A 335 1.95 -25.30 10.15
C VAL A 335 2.75 -25.73 11.36
N LYS A 336 2.11 -26.06 12.47
CA LYS A 336 2.79 -26.61 13.65
C LYS A 336 3.55 -27.89 13.30
N LYS A 337 4.82 -28.00 13.73
CA LYS A 337 5.63 -29.24 13.60
C LYS A 337 4.92 -30.46 14.16
N SER A 338 4.11 -30.28 15.21
CA SER A 338 3.30 -31.36 15.79
C SER A 338 2.22 -31.89 14.84
N ILE A 339 1.89 -31.18 13.76
CA ILE A 339 0.89 -31.57 12.74
C ILE A 339 1.60 -32.11 11.50
N SER A 340 2.64 -31.41 11.02
CA SER A 340 3.40 -31.83 9.85
C SER A 340 4.83 -31.28 9.90
N ASP A 341 5.77 -32.06 9.44
CA ASP A 341 7.18 -31.69 9.25
C ASP A 341 7.43 -30.91 7.96
N LYS A 342 6.41 -30.78 7.12
CA LYS A 342 6.48 -30.04 5.84
C LYS A 342 5.14 -29.40 5.49
N ILE A 343 5.22 -28.27 4.82
CA ILE A 343 4.08 -27.58 4.22
C ILE A 343 4.47 -27.11 2.82
N ALA A 344 3.59 -27.32 1.84
CA ALA A 344 3.77 -26.85 0.47
C ALA A 344 2.69 -25.84 0.11
N LEU A 345 3.06 -24.88 -0.70
CA LEU A 345 2.11 -23.99 -1.37
C LEU A 345 1.40 -24.72 -2.52
N PRO A 346 0.18 -24.31 -2.90
CA PRO A 346 -0.50 -24.93 -4.02
C PRO A 346 0.28 -24.74 -5.33
N ASN A 347 0.28 -25.75 -6.18
CA ASN A 347 0.69 -25.60 -7.57
C ASN A 347 -0.41 -24.89 -8.36
N GLY A 348 -0.04 -24.15 -9.40
CA GLY A 348 -0.97 -23.62 -10.38
C GLY A 348 -1.70 -24.74 -11.13
N SER A 349 -2.89 -24.45 -11.61
CA SER A 349 -3.70 -25.35 -12.45
C SER A 349 -3.77 -24.87 -13.90
N PHE A 350 -3.16 -23.74 -14.22
CA PHE A 350 -3.13 -23.11 -15.53
C PHE A 350 -1.69 -22.75 -15.88
N ASP A 351 -1.27 -23.15 -17.06
CA ASP A 351 -0.03 -22.70 -17.69
C ASP A 351 -0.28 -21.40 -18.48
N GLU A 352 0.78 -20.71 -18.91
CA GLU A 352 0.68 -19.36 -19.46
C GLU A 352 -0.16 -19.28 -20.75
N ASP A 353 -0.18 -20.35 -21.54
CA ASP A 353 -1.00 -20.52 -22.75
C ASP A 353 -2.48 -20.84 -22.47
N GLN A 354 -2.79 -21.18 -21.22
CA GLN A 354 -4.14 -21.55 -20.77
C GLN A 354 -4.75 -20.49 -19.83
N TYR A 355 -4.06 -19.36 -19.64
CA TYR A 355 -4.56 -18.33 -18.74
C TYR A 355 -5.91 -17.80 -19.17
N ARG A 356 -6.81 -17.67 -18.21
CA ARG A 356 -8.08 -16.99 -18.42
C ARG A 356 -7.84 -15.54 -18.76
N THR A 357 -8.66 -15.01 -19.63
CA THR A 357 -8.50 -13.69 -20.23
C THR A 357 -9.50 -12.69 -19.67
N VAL A 358 -9.33 -11.43 -20.02
CA VAL A 358 -10.31 -10.37 -19.71
C VAL A 358 -11.68 -10.74 -20.26
N ARG A 359 -11.74 -11.34 -21.45
CA ARG A 359 -12.97 -11.84 -22.11
C ARG A 359 -13.74 -12.78 -21.20
N ASP A 360 -13.06 -13.78 -20.64
CA ASP A 360 -13.65 -14.77 -19.74
C ASP A 360 -14.36 -14.15 -18.52
N ALA A 361 -13.94 -12.96 -18.10
CA ALA A 361 -14.46 -12.34 -16.89
C ALA A 361 -15.57 -11.31 -17.12
N ILE A 362 -15.53 -10.56 -18.24
CA ILE A 362 -16.38 -9.37 -18.38
C ILE A 362 -17.13 -9.25 -19.71
N GLU A 363 -16.94 -10.16 -20.69
CA GLU A 363 -17.62 -10.06 -21.99
C GLU A 363 -19.15 -10.07 -21.86
N ASP A 364 -19.67 -10.89 -20.95
CA ASP A 364 -21.12 -10.97 -20.66
C ASP A 364 -21.71 -9.69 -20.02
N LEU A 365 -20.88 -8.72 -19.66
CA LEU A 365 -21.29 -7.40 -19.18
C LEU A 365 -21.14 -6.31 -20.24
N GLU A 366 -20.66 -6.62 -21.45
CA GLU A 366 -20.32 -5.63 -22.47
C GLU A 366 -21.51 -4.73 -22.83
N ASP A 367 -22.70 -5.30 -22.95
CA ASP A 367 -23.93 -4.60 -23.32
C ASP A 367 -24.77 -4.17 -22.10
N VAL A 368 -24.30 -4.43 -20.88
CA VAL A 368 -24.91 -3.92 -19.66
C VAL A 368 -24.43 -2.48 -19.43
N GLU A 369 -25.34 -1.51 -19.50
CA GLU A 369 -24.99 -0.11 -19.32
C GLU A 369 -24.62 0.20 -17.86
N PRO A 370 -23.41 0.76 -17.60
CA PRO A 370 -23.02 1.14 -16.27
C PRO A 370 -23.67 2.47 -15.85
N VAL A 371 -23.88 2.64 -14.55
CA VAL A 371 -24.38 3.90 -13.98
C VAL A 371 -23.21 4.82 -13.56
N TYR A 372 -23.51 6.10 -13.33
CA TYR A 372 -22.48 7.12 -13.02
C TYR A 372 -22.44 7.53 -11.55
N SER A 373 -23.44 7.22 -10.78
CA SER A 373 -23.51 7.59 -9.35
C SER A 373 -23.88 6.39 -8.48
N LEU A 374 -23.59 6.51 -7.17
CA LEU A 374 -23.97 5.48 -6.19
C LEU A 374 -25.47 5.39 -5.98
N ASP A 375 -26.17 6.51 -6.13
CA ASP A 375 -27.62 6.58 -5.93
C ASP A 375 -28.39 5.89 -7.07
N GLU A 376 -27.76 5.81 -8.25
CA GLU A 376 -28.28 5.09 -9.42
C GLU A 376 -28.04 3.58 -9.33
N ASP A 377 -27.08 3.10 -8.51
CA ASP A 377 -26.74 1.67 -8.36
C ASP A 377 -27.78 0.93 -7.50
N LYS A 378 -29.00 0.87 -7.97
CA LYS A 378 -30.08 0.10 -7.34
C LYS A 378 -30.03 -1.38 -7.65
N GLY A 379 -29.12 -1.77 -8.52
CA GLY A 379 -28.97 -3.13 -9.07
C GLY A 379 -29.64 -3.26 -10.44
N THR A 380 -28.89 -3.81 -11.39
CA THR A 380 -29.37 -4.10 -12.73
C THR A 380 -29.71 -5.58 -12.82
N HIS A 381 -30.91 -5.92 -13.29
CA HIS A 381 -31.29 -7.30 -13.52
C HIS A 381 -30.51 -7.84 -14.73
N LEU A 382 -29.82 -8.95 -14.56
CA LEU A 382 -29.06 -9.60 -15.62
C LEU A 382 -29.95 -10.54 -16.40
N GLU A 383 -30.06 -10.32 -17.70
CA GLU A 383 -30.75 -11.23 -18.61
C GLU A 383 -29.98 -12.55 -18.76
N ASN A 384 -30.68 -13.61 -19.12
CA ASN A 384 -30.06 -14.90 -19.42
C ASN A 384 -29.25 -14.79 -20.72
N ILE A 385 -27.99 -15.26 -20.66
CA ILE A 385 -27.07 -15.32 -21.80
C ILE A 385 -26.80 -16.79 -22.11
N GLU A 386 -26.97 -17.20 -23.37
CA GLU A 386 -26.78 -18.58 -23.78
C GLU A 386 -25.33 -19.04 -23.78
N VAL A 387 -24.41 -18.13 -24.08
CA VAL A 387 -22.97 -18.44 -24.15
C VAL A 387 -22.19 -17.53 -23.19
N ILE A 388 -21.61 -18.13 -22.18
CA ILE A 388 -20.75 -17.48 -21.20
C ILE A 388 -19.56 -18.38 -20.86
N SER A 389 -18.39 -17.81 -20.62
CA SER A 389 -17.21 -18.58 -20.25
C SER A 389 -17.38 -19.35 -18.93
N ALA A 390 -16.59 -20.38 -18.71
CA ALA A 390 -16.59 -21.12 -17.44
C ALA A 390 -16.26 -20.21 -16.22
N LEU A 391 -15.43 -19.18 -16.41
CA LEU A 391 -15.18 -18.18 -15.38
C LEU A 391 -16.40 -17.27 -15.20
N GLY A 392 -16.98 -16.79 -16.30
CA GLY A 392 -18.18 -15.97 -16.28
C GLY A 392 -19.33 -16.66 -15.52
N MET A 393 -19.60 -17.94 -15.80
CA MET A 393 -20.60 -18.74 -15.06
C MET A 393 -20.31 -18.82 -13.55
N GLN A 394 -19.04 -18.94 -13.18
CA GLN A 394 -18.63 -18.97 -11.76
C GLN A 394 -18.82 -17.61 -11.07
N LEU A 395 -18.60 -16.51 -11.79
CA LEU A 395 -18.70 -15.15 -11.26
C LEU A 395 -20.14 -14.64 -11.22
N ARG A 396 -20.96 -15.02 -12.21
CA ARG A 396 -22.37 -14.63 -12.36
C ARG A 396 -23.28 -15.47 -11.44
N ASN A 397 -23.12 -15.30 -10.15
CA ASN A 397 -23.86 -16.03 -9.12
C ASN A 397 -25.00 -15.23 -8.49
N SER A 398 -25.44 -14.14 -9.14
CA SER A 398 -26.55 -13.27 -8.74
C SER A 398 -27.32 -12.82 -9.97
N GLU A 399 -28.64 -12.77 -9.90
CA GLU A 399 -29.50 -12.20 -10.93
C GLU A 399 -29.43 -10.66 -10.95
N ILE A 400 -28.98 -10.07 -9.85
CA ILE A 400 -28.87 -8.61 -9.71
C ILE A 400 -27.41 -8.21 -9.66
N LEU A 401 -26.97 -7.43 -10.64
CA LEU A 401 -25.66 -6.84 -10.73
C LEU A 401 -25.61 -5.54 -9.93
N ARG A 402 -24.65 -5.43 -9.01
CA ARG A 402 -24.34 -4.20 -8.27
C ARG A 402 -22.91 -3.77 -8.50
N ASN A 403 -22.63 -2.50 -8.17
CA ASN A 403 -21.31 -1.89 -8.39
C ASN A 403 -20.90 -1.78 -9.87
N HIS A 404 -21.85 -1.88 -10.81
CA HIS A 404 -21.57 -1.62 -12.22
C HIS A 404 -21.56 -0.10 -12.48
N ILE A 405 -20.61 0.56 -11.82
CA ILE A 405 -20.51 2.03 -11.73
C ILE A 405 -19.20 2.48 -12.36
N ILE A 406 -19.26 3.55 -13.16
CA ILE A 406 -18.08 4.21 -13.74
C ILE A 406 -17.98 5.67 -13.28
N THR A 407 -16.85 6.31 -13.57
CA THR A 407 -16.69 7.75 -13.41
C THR A 407 -17.05 8.45 -14.71
N LYS A 408 -17.81 9.54 -14.63
CA LYS A 408 -18.11 10.37 -15.80
C LYS A 408 -16.82 10.84 -16.46
N THR A 409 -16.67 10.56 -17.73
CA THR A 409 -15.46 10.83 -18.52
C THR A 409 -15.49 12.27 -19.03
N THR A 410 -14.37 12.99 -18.93
CA THR A 410 -14.22 14.32 -19.56
C THR A 410 -14.02 14.18 -21.06
N GLU A 411 -14.29 15.24 -21.83
CA GLU A 411 -14.08 15.25 -23.29
C GLU A 411 -12.67 14.82 -23.68
N THR A 412 -11.65 15.42 -23.08
CA THR A 412 -10.24 15.07 -23.32
C THR A 412 -9.93 13.60 -23.02
N ALA A 413 -10.51 13.05 -21.96
CA ALA A 413 -10.33 11.62 -21.64
C ALA A 413 -11.07 10.73 -22.64
N MET A 414 -12.24 11.16 -23.12
CA MET A 414 -13.01 10.46 -24.15
C MET A 414 -12.25 10.40 -25.50
N GLU A 415 -11.62 11.51 -25.92
CA GLU A 415 -10.78 11.54 -27.12
C GLU A 415 -9.60 10.55 -27.01
N ARG A 416 -8.98 10.47 -25.83
CA ARG A 416 -7.93 9.50 -25.56
C ARG A 416 -8.44 8.07 -25.63
N PHE A 417 -9.61 7.80 -25.06
CA PHE A 417 -10.22 6.47 -25.14
C PHE A 417 -10.42 6.04 -26.59
N LYS A 418 -11.05 6.90 -27.42
CA LYS A 418 -11.29 6.61 -28.84
C LYS A 418 -10.02 6.38 -29.66
N ALA A 419 -8.91 7.01 -29.27
CA ALA A 419 -7.63 6.89 -29.97
C ALA A 419 -6.85 5.60 -29.66
N LEU A 420 -7.20 4.89 -28.58
CA LEU A 420 -6.47 3.70 -28.14
C LEU A 420 -7.10 2.42 -28.72
N LYS A 421 -6.28 1.51 -29.21
CA LYS A 421 -6.66 0.13 -29.55
C LYS A 421 -6.47 -0.81 -28.35
N GLN A 422 -7.04 -2.01 -28.39
CA GLN A 422 -6.84 -3.02 -27.37
C GLN A 422 -5.34 -3.26 -27.10
N GLY A 423 -4.95 -3.37 -25.84
CA GLY A 423 -3.55 -3.51 -25.39
C GLY A 423 -2.74 -2.21 -25.36
N GLN A 424 -3.23 -1.11 -25.94
CA GLN A 424 -2.53 0.18 -25.96
C GLN A 424 -2.79 0.99 -24.69
N ASN A 425 -1.85 1.87 -24.36
CA ASN A 425 -1.90 2.74 -23.20
C ASN A 425 -1.52 4.19 -23.57
N PHE A 426 -1.39 5.06 -22.56
CA PHE A 426 -1.05 6.46 -22.72
C PHE A 426 0.15 6.74 -23.66
N HIS A 427 1.15 5.86 -23.69
CA HIS A 427 2.35 6.05 -24.52
C HIS A 427 2.06 5.91 -26.02
N ALA A 428 1.02 5.18 -26.40
CA ALA A 428 0.61 4.99 -27.80
C ALA A 428 -0.17 6.19 -28.37
N LEU A 429 -0.62 7.13 -27.53
CA LEU A 429 -1.31 8.34 -27.97
C LEU A 429 -0.36 9.26 -28.77
N ASN A 430 -0.91 10.06 -29.68
CA ASN A 430 -0.15 11.12 -30.35
C ASN A 430 0.16 12.28 -29.38
N ASP A 431 1.08 13.15 -29.75
CA ASP A 431 1.57 14.21 -28.84
C ASP A 431 0.49 15.25 -28.51
N SER A 432 -0.46 15.51 -29.41
CA SER A 432 -1.57 16.41 -29.13
C SER A 432 -2.47 15.92 -27.98
N LEU A 433 -2.69 14.61 -27.90
CA LEU A 433 -3.48 13.98 -26.84
C LEU A 433 -2.68 13.77 -25.55
N LYS A 434 -1.34 13.84 -25.60
CA LYS A 434 -0.47 13.76 -24.40
C LYS A 434 -0.30 15.12 -23.71
N SER A 435 -0.54 16.23 -24.42
CA SER A 435 -0.33 17.60 -23.90
C SER A 435 -1.14 17.87 -22.63
N ASN A 436 -0.62 18.76 -21.78
CA ASN A 436 -1.28 19.35 -20.60
C ASN A 436 -1.67 18.41 -19.44
N THR A 437 -1.25 17.13 -19.44
CA THR A 437 -1.68 16.18 -18.39
C THR A 437 -0.56 15.84 -17.41
N TYR A 438 0.64 15.59 -17.89
CA TYR A 438 1.78 15.17 -17.07
C TYR A 438 2.99 16.06 -17.32
N THR A 439 3.70 16.41 -16.25
CA THR A 439 4.91 17.27 -16.33
C THR A 439 6.04 16.57 -17.09
N ASP A 440 6.08 15.25 -17.06
CA ASP A 440 7.06 14.41 -17.74
C ASP A 440 6.34 13.15 -18.22
N VAL A 441 6.05 13.12 -19.51
CA VAL A 441 5.34 12.02 -20.18
C VAL A 441 6.13 10.71 -20.10
N SER A 442 7.48 10.77 -20.13
CA SER A 442 8.34 9.59 -20.10
C SER A 442 8.25 8.79 -18.80
N ARG A 443 7.85 9.45 -17.70
CA ARG A 443 7.69 8.84 -16.38
C ARG A 443 6.29 8.32 -16.10
N THR A 444 5.39 8.39 -17.07
CA THR A 444 4.04 7.88 -16.92
C THR A 444 4.07 6.34 -16.90
N GLN A 445 3.33 5.76 -15.95
CA GLN A 445 3.27 4.29 -15.83
C GLN A 445 2.50 3.68 -17.03
N ASN A 446 2.93 2.51 -17.49
CA ASN A 446 2.30 1.77 -18.59
C ASN A 446 0.83 1.37 -18.31
N THR A 447 0.39 1.46 -17.05
CA THR A 447 -1.00 1.19 -16.66
C THR A 447 -1.94 2.38 -16.85
N ILE A 448 -1.42 3.56 -17.19
CA ILE A 448 -2.24 4.76 -17.37
C ILE A 448 -2.92 4.74 -18.74
N TYR A 449 -4.23 4.97 -18.78
CA TYR A 449 -5.09 4.89 -19.98
C TYR A 449 -4.95 3.56 -20.73
N LEU A 450 -4.72 2.46 -20.00
CA LEU A 450 -4.63 1.12 -20.61
C LEU A 450 -6.01 0.68 -21.10
N ARG A 451 -6.18 0.54 -22.41
CA ARG A 451 -7.31 -0.19 -22.97
C ARG A 451 -7.01 -1.68 -22.85
N LEU A 452 -7.84 -2.39 -22.11
CA LEU A 452 -7.67 -3.82 -21.92
C LEU A 452 -7.76 -4.57 -23.24
N ASN A 453 -7.10 -5.73 -23.31
CA ASN A 453 -7.23 -6.66 -24.43
C ASN A 453 -8.10 -7.83 -23.98
N TYR A 454 -9.16 -8.15 -24.74
CA TYR A 454 -10.05 -9.25 -24.42
C TYR A 454 -9.35 -10.61 -24.41
N ASP A 455 -8.36 -10.79 -25.29
CA ASP A 455 -7.74 -12.10 -25.52
C ASP A 455 -6.49 -12.34 -24.65
N GLU A 456 -6.26 -11.48 -23.67
CA GLU A 456 -5.14 -11.59 -22.74
C GLU A 456 -5.62 -11.46 -21.27
N PRO A 457 -4.90 -12.05 -20.31
CA PRO A 457 -5.08 -11.69 -18.90
C PRO A 457 -4.66 -10.23 -18.65
N SER A 458 -5.39 -9.52 -17.83
CA SER A 458 -5.01 -8.16 -17.46
C SER A 458 -3.69 -8.14 -16.64
N GLY A 459 -3.05 -6.99 -16.59
CA GLY A 459 -2.04 -6.70 -15.57
C GLY A 459 -2.65 -6.68 -14.16
N THR A 460 -1.82 -6.39 -13.16
CA THR A 460 -2.31 -6.30 -11.77
C THR A 460 -3.39 -5.23 -11.64
N VAL A 461 -4.60 -5.63 -11.27
CA VAL A 461 -5.70 -4.72 -10.93
C VAL A 461 -5.31 -3.92 -9.70
N VAL A 462 -5.25 -2.60 -9.86
CA VAL A 462 -4.98 -1.61 -8.82
C VAL A 462 -6.21 -0.71 -8.65
N ASN A 463 -6.07 0.52 -8.13
CA ASN A 463 -7.17 1.47 -8.25
C ASN A 463 -7.31 1.95 -9.71
N VAL A 464 -8.02 1.16 -10.52
CA VAL A 464 -8.13 1.35 -11.97
C VAL A 464 -8.81 2.66 -12.36
N ARG A 465 -9.57 3.29 -11.46
CA ARG A 465 -10.10 4.64 -11.65
C ARG A 465 -8.96 5.67 -11.76
N LYS A 466 -7.95 5.58 -10.90
CA LYS A 466 -6.78 6.47 -10.94
C LYS A 466 -5.91 6.22 -12.17
N SER A 467 -5.87 4.99 -12.65
CA SER A 467 -5.12 4.59 -13.84
C SER A 467 -5.91 4.79 -15.13
N MET A 468 -7.22 5.13 -15.05
CA MET A 468 -8.09 5.34 -16.22
C MET A 468 -8.09 4.13 -17.16
N TRP A 469 -8.28 2.90 -16.64
CA TRP A 469 -8.38 1.70 -17.46
C TRP A 469 -9.65 1.74 -18.32
N VAL A 470 -9.47 1.41 -19.60
CA VAL A 470 -10.50 1.51 -20.64
C VAL A 470 -11.02 0.12 -20.98
N HIS A 471 -12.35 0.00 -21.18
CA HIS A 471 -13.00 -1.23 -21.62
C HIS A 471 -12.41 -1.68 -22.98
N PRO A 472 -12.29 -3.00 -23.25
CA PRO A 472 -11.70 -3.49 -24.50
C PRO A 472 -12.32 -2.90 -25.77
N THR A 473 -13.65 -2.89 -25.85
CA THR A 473 -14.42 -2.51 -27.06
C THR A 473 -15.20 -1.20 -26.91
N LYS A 474 -15.63 -0.84 -25.69
CA LYS A 474 -16.41 0.39 -25.46
C LYS A 474 -15.51 1.57 -25.10
N ASP A 475 -15.85 2.76 -25.54
CA ASP A 475 -15.11 3.99 -25.22
C ASP A 475 -15.50 4.53 -23.82
N ARG A 476 -15.30 3.73 -22.81
CA ARG A 476 -15.57 4.04 -21.39
C ARG A 476 -14.54 3.42 -20.48
N ALA A 477 -14.42 3.98 -19.27
CA ALA A 477 -13.65 3.31 -18.21
C ALA A 477 -14.32 1.98 -17.83
N ILE A 478 -13.52 1.02 -17.32
CA ILE A 478 -14.08 -0.19 -16.71
C ILE A 478 -14.77 0.17 -15.40
N SER A 479 -15.89 -0.53 -15.14
CA SER A 479 -16.66 -0.34 -13.92
C SER A 479 -15.99 -0.99 -12.70
N ILE A 480 -16.48 -0.65 -11.50
CA ILE A 480 -16.07 -1.32 -10.26
C ILE A 480 -16.35 -2.83 -10.34
N ARG A 481 -17.50 -3.23 -10.90
CA ARG A 481 -17.87 -4.63 -11.07
C ARG A 481 -16.94 -5.37 -12.04
N GLU A 482 -16.65 -4.79 -13.19
CA GLU A 482 -15.70 -5.36 -14.14
C GLU A 482 -14.31 -5.54 -13.51
N ALA A 483 -13.83 -4.53 -12.80
CA ALA A 483 -12.57 -4.64 -12.05
C ALA A 483 -12.65 -5.73 -10.96
N ALA A 484 -13.78 -5.87 -10.28
CA ALA A 484 -14.00 -6.90 -9.26
C ALA A 484 -14.02 -8.31 -9.87
N ARG A 485 -14.60 -8.50 -11.06
CA ARG A 485 -14.58 -9.78 -11.78
C ARG A 485 -13.17 -10.14 -12.26
N LEU A 486 -12.36 -9.17 -12.68
CA LEU A 486 -10.94 -9.40 -12.97
C LEU A 486 -10.16 -9.87 -11.72
N GLN A 487 -10.61 -9.49 -10.52
CA GLN A 487 -10.13 -9.99 -9.24
C GLN A 487 -10.82 -11.28 -8.79
N THR A 488 -11.71 -11.84 -9.59
CA THR A 488 -12.50 -13.06 -9.28
C THR A 488 -13.49 -12.93 -8.12
N PHE A 489 -13.96 -11.72 -7.82
CA PHE A 489 -15.12 -11.55 -6.94
C PHE A 489 -16.41 -11.89 -7.68
N PRO A 490 -17.29 -12.71 -7.09
CA PRO A 490 -18.58 -13.02 -7.69
C PRO A 490 -19.54 -11.83 -7.62
N ASP A 491 -20.59 -11.82 -8.45
CA ASP A 491 -21.54 -10.71 -8.53
C ASP A 491 -22.36 -10.49 -7.26
N SER A 492 -22.58 -11.54 -6.48
CA SER A 492 -23.20 -11.43 -5.16
C SER A 492 -22.35 -10.64 -4.14
N PHE A 493 -21.06 -10.44 -4.40
CA PHE A 493 -20.18 -9.69 -3.51
C PHE A 493 -20.31 -8.19 -3.76
N VAL A 494 -20.81 -7.43 -2.79
CA VAL A 494 -21.12 -6.00 -2.93
C VAL A 494 -20.11 -5.13 -2.19
N PHE A 495 -19.53 -4.14 -2.88
CA PHE A 495 -18.60 -3.17 -2.31
C PHE A 495 -19.34 -1.92 -1.81
N CYS A 496 -18.94 -1.41 -0.65
CA CYS A 496 -19.52 -0.25 0.02
C CYS A 496 -18.57 0.95 0.06
N GLY A 497 -19.13 2.15 0.23
CA GLY A 497 -18.40 3.41 0.36
C GLY A 497 -18.40 4.22 -0.94
N THR A 498 -17.59 5.29 -1.00
CA THR A 498 -17.49 6.12 -2.21
C THR A 498 -16.89 5.34 -3.38
N LYS A 499 -17.12 5.77 -4.61
CA LYS A 499 -16.56 5.13 -5.82
C LYS A 499 -15.04 4.90 -5.71
N ASP A 500 -14.28 5.90 -5.28
CA ASP A 500 -12.83 5.76 -5.13
C ASP A 500 -12.45 4.69 -4.10
N LYS A 501 -13.18 4.63 -2.98
CA LYS A 501 -12.98 3.60 -1.96
C LYS A 501 -13.34 2.20 -2.45
N GLN A 502 -14.40 2.05 -3.25
CA GLN A 502 -14.76 0.76 -3.84
C GLN A 502 -13.69 0.27 -4.82
N TYR A 503 -13.22 1.11 -5.76
CA TYR A 503 -12.08 0.76 -6.62
C TYR A 503 -10.81 0.41 -5.83
N GLN A 504 -10.54 1.14 -4.75
CA GLN A 504 -9.38 0.86 -3.88
C GLN A 504 -9.50 -0.49 -3.17
N GLN A 505 -10.69 -0.85 -2.71
CA GLN A 505 -10.97 -2.15 -2.10
C GLN A 505 -10.70 -3.29 -3.08
N VAL A 506 -11.21 -3.16 -4.31
CA VAL A 506 -10.97 -4.13 -5.38
C VAL A 506 -9.47 -4.27 -5.66
N GLY A 507 -8.76 -3.15 -5.83
CA GLY A 507 -7.33 -3.16 -6.15
C GLY A 507 -6.43 -3.73 -5.06
N ASN A 508 -6.80 -3.56 -3.78
CA ASN A 508 -6.03 -4.07 -2.65
C ASN A 508 -6.28 -5.56 -2.37
N ALA A 509 -7.36 -6.13 -2.89
CA ALA A 509 -7.77 -7.47 -2.52
C ALA A 509 -6.83 -8.58 -3.02
N VAL A 510 -6.82 -9.69 -2.31
CA VAL A 510 -6.33 -10.99 -2.78
C VAL A 510 -7.43 -11.62 -3.63
N PRO A 511 -7.13 -12.11 -4.85
CA PRO A 511 -8.13 -12.79 -5.65
C PRO A 511 -8.73 -14.02 -4.94
N PRO A 512 -10.05 -14.10 -4.75
CA PRO A 512 -10.68 -15.20 -4.04
C PRO A 512 -10.34 -16.58 -4.58
N ILE A 513 -10.16 -16.73 -5.90
CA ILE A 513 -9.80 -18.01 -6.53
C ILE A 513 -8.41 -18.49 -6.10
N MET A 514 -7.43 -17.60 -6.02
CA MET A 514 -6.08 -17.90 -5.50
C MET A 514 -6.15 -18.20 -4.00
N ALA A 515 -6.88 -17.41 -3.24
CA ALA A 515 -7.10 -17.63 -1.81
C ALA A 515 -7.74 -19.01 -1.53
N LYS A 516 -8.70 -19.42 -2.36
CA LYS A 516 -9.33 -20.75 -2.27
C LYS A 516 -8.34 -21.90 -2.53
N ALA A 517 -7.42 -21.74 -3.47
CA ALA A 517 -6.37 -22.73 -3.73
C ALA A 517 -5.42 -22.87 -2.52
N ILE A 518 -5.02 -21.76 -1.92
CA ILE A 518 -4.21 -21.73 -0.69
C ILE A 518 -4.98 -22.42 0.46
N ALA A 519 -6.25 -22.05 0.66
CA ALA A 519 -7.09 -22.60 1.70
C ALA A 519 -7.27 -24.13 1.57
N LYS A 520 -7.49 -24.65 0.35
CA LYS A 520 -7.53 -26.10 0.11
C LYS A 520 -6.25 -26.78 0.58
N LYS A 521 -5.08 -26.21 0.25
CA LYS A 521 -3.79 -26.78 0.65
C LYS A 521 -3.59 -26.80 2.16
N ILE A 522 -4.03 -25.74 2.85
CA ILE A 522 -4.01 -25.70 4.33
C ILE A 522 -4.94 -26.76 4.90
N ALA A 523 -6.18 -26.89 4.38
CA ALA A 523 -7.12 -27.92 4.83
C ALA A 523 -6.57 -29.34 4.63
N ASP A 524 -5.91 -29.62 3.50
CA ASP A 524 -5.32 -30.94 3.24
C ASP A 524 -4.25 -31.32 4.25
N VAL A 525 -3.43 -30.33 4.68
CA VAL A 525 -2.40 -30.58 5.69
C VAL A 525 -3.03 -30.79 7.07
N LEU A 526 -4.04 -29.99 7.44
CA LEU A 526 -4.71 -30.11 8.73
C LEU A 526 -5.54 -31.41 8.85
N ASN A 527 -6.10 -31.89 7.75
CA ASN A 527 -6.93 -33.12 7.72
C ASN A 527 -6.09 -34.42 7.75
N LYS A 528 -4.80 -34.40 7.38
CA LYS A 528 -3.94 -35.62 7.36
C LYS A 528 -3.69 -36.22 8.75
N LYS A 529 -4.13 -35.58 9.81
CA LYS A 529 -3.95 -36.02 11.20
C LYS A 529 -5.25 -36.48 11.88
N LEU A 530 -6.35 -36.54 11.14
CA LEU A 530 -7.60 -37.19 11.54
C LEU A 530 -7.67 -38.59 10.95
#